data_6bc30b9e1ae9bf5543d7fe6bb7a4c0f8
#
_entry.id   6bc30b9e1ae9bf5543d7fe6bb7a4c0f8
#
_cell.length_a   1.000
_cell.length_b   1.000
_cell.length_c   1.000
_cell.angle_alpha   90.00
_cell.angle_beta   90.00
_cell.angle_gamma   90.00
#
_symmetry.space_group_name_H-M   'P 1'
#
loop_
_entity.id
_entity.type
_entity.pdbx_description
1 polymer ?
#
loop_
_entity_poly.entity_id
_entity_poly.type
_entity_poly.pdbx_seq_one_letter_code
_entity_poly.pdbx_strand_id
1 'polypeptide(L)'
;MQLPEIITHLPEIELPFPSTAVKTSALKSDKGLLVFFQILEDIDLPAHSHKGQWGTVIDGKIELTIGGETRTYGPGDCYNIPSGVVHSGKLPAGAKIIDFFEEPDRYKLK
;
A
#
# COMPACT_ATOMS: atom_id res chain seq x y z
N MET A 1 -8.47 10.07 -10.99
CA MET A 1 -7.07 10.43 -11.35
C MET A 1 -6.37 9.23 -11.98
N GLN A 2 -5.47 9.46 -12.90
CA GLN A 2 -4.65 8.40 -13.49
C GLN A 2 -3.20 8.64 -13.16
N LEU A 3 -2.48 7.57 -12.81
CA LEU A 3 -1.03 7.66 -12.64
C LEU A 3 -0.35 7.77 -14.01
N PRO A 4 0.68 8.62 -14.14
CA PRO A 4 1.39 8.78 -15.42
C PRO A 4 2.22 7.53 -15.76
N GLU A 5 2.54 7.39 -17.06
CA GLU A 5 3.31 6.24 -17.54
C GLU A 5 4.67 6.09 -16.87
N ILE A 6 5.32 7.20 -16.50
CA ILE A 6 6.61 7.13 -15.82
C ILE A 6 6.51 6.37 -14.48
N ILE A 7 5.32 6.27 -13.91
CA ILE A 7 5.05 5.48 -12.71
C ILE A 7 4.55 4.09 -13.09
N THR A 8 3.56 3.99 -13.98
CA THR A 8 2.95 2.71 -14.31
C THR A 8 3.88 1.75 -15.07
N HIS A 9 4.97 2.26 -15.65
CA HIS A 9 6.02 1.44 -16.27
C HIS A 9 7.00 0.84 -15.26
N LEU A 10 6.98 1.27 -13.99
CA LEU A 10 7.82 0.68 -12.96
C LEU A 10 7.43 -0.79 -12.73
N PRO A 11 8.36 -1.61 -12.23
CA PRO A 11 8.08 -3.02 -11.98
C PRO A 11 6.88 -3.23 -11.07
N GLU A 12 6.10 -4.26 -11.34
CA GLU A 12 5.04 -4.72 -10.45
C GLU A 12 5.62 -5.59 -9.34
N ILE A 13 4.90 -5.74 -8.25
CA ILE A 13 5.25 -6.65 -7.15
C ILE A 13 4.33 -7.86 -7.16
N GLU A 14 4.80 -8.96 -6.57
CA GLU A 14 3.98 -10.14 -6.33
C GLU A 14 3.15 -9.92 -5.07
N LEU A 15 1.85 -10.16 -5.16
CA LEU A 15 0.89 -10.02 -4.06
C LEU A 15 0.04 -11.28 -3.94
N PRO A 16 -0.50 -11.57 -2.74
CA PRO A 16 -1.45 -12.66 -2.56
C PRO A 16 -2.85 -12.34 -3.11
N PHE A 17 -2.98 -11.32 -3.94
CA PHE A 17 -4.22 -10.90 -4.58
C PHE A 17 -4.10 -11.02 -6.10
N PRO A 18 -5.22 -11.25 -6.82
CA PRO A 18 -5.20 -11.26 -8.27
C PRO A 18 -4.77 -9.90 -8.84
N SER A 19 -4.06 -9.89 -9.96
CA SER A 19 -3.70 -8.65 -10.66
C SER A 19 -4.91 -7.86 -11.15
N THR A 20 -6.08 -8.48 -11.22
CA THR A 20 -7.35 -7.82 -11.52
C THR A 20 -7.88 -7.00 -10.36
N ALA A 21 -7.41 -7.26 -9.14
CA ALA A 21 -7.86 -6.57 -7.93
C ALA A 21 -6.95 -5.42 -7.52
N VAL A 22 -5.65 -5.55 -7.76
CA VAL A 22 -4.65 -4.54 -7.37
C VAL A 22 -3.60 -4.41 -8.47
N LYS A 23 -3.33 -3.17 -8.87
CA LYS A 23 -2.24 -2.86 -9.78
C LYS A 23 -1.14 -2.16 -8.99
N THR A 24 0.12 -2.52 -9.23
CA THR A 24 1.26 -2.00 -8.47
C THR A 24 2.36 -1.49 -9.38
N SER A 25 3.13 -0.52 -8.85
CA SER A 25 4.32 0.02 -9.50
C SER A 25 5.33 0.32 -8.40
N ALA A 26 6.54 -0.21 -8.49
CA ALA A 26 7.45 -0.21 -7.36
C ALA A 26 8.88 0.21 -7.70
N LEU A 27 9.53 0.84 -6.72
CA LEU A 27 10.96 1.13 -6.73
C LEU A 27 11.58 0.48 -5.50
N LYS A 28 12.67 -0.23 -5.71
CA LYS A 28 13.40 -0.91 -4.65
C LYS A 28 14.82 -0.37 -4.53
N SER A 29 15.28 -0.21 -3.29
CA SER A 29 16.66 0.08 -2.98
C SER A 29 17.12 -0.81 -1.83
N ASP A 30 18.40 -0.70 -1.42
CA ASP A 30 18.89 -1.39 -0.24
C ASP A 30 18.30 -0.84 1.08
N LYS A 31 17.57 0.29 1.01
CA LYS A 31 16.98 0.97 2.18
C LYS A 31 15.50 0.71 2.33
N GLY A 32 14.82 0.20 1.31
CA GLY A 32 13.39 -0.03 1.39
C GLY A 32 12.73 -0.25 0.05
N LEU A 33 11.41 -0.34 0.10
CA LEU A 33 10.56 -0.59 -1.06
C LEU A 33 9.44 0.43 -1.10
N LEU A 34 9.38 1.21 -2.18
CA LEU A 34 8.29 2.17 -2.41
C LEU A 34 7.32 1.56 -3.41
N VAL A 35 6.04 1.55 -3.07
CA VAL A 35 5.00 0.95 -3.92
C VAL A 35 3.85 1.92 -4.12
N PHE A 36 3.45 2.10 -5.38
CA PHE A 36 2.19 2.73 -5.77
C PHE A 36 1.15 1.63 -5.92
N PHE A 37 0.08 1.68 -5.13
CA PHE A 37 -1.03 0.74 -5.22
C PHE A 37 -2.23 1.41 -5.87
N GLN A 38 -2.80 0.76 -6.86
CA GLN A 38 -4.09 1.11 -7.44
C GLN A 38 -5.08 0.00 -7.10
N ILE A 39 -6.08 0.32 -6.30
CA ILE A 39 -7.07 -0.66 -5.85
C ILE A 39 -8.20 -0.69 -6.87
N LEU A 40 -8.36 -1.82 -7.54
CA LEU A 40 -9.34 -2.01 -8.62
C LEU A 40 -10.62 -2.68 -8.13
N GLU A 41 -10.54 -3.51 -7.10
CA GLU A 41 -11.66 -4.17 -6.44
C GLU A 41 -11.52 -3.99 -4.93
N ASP A 42 -12.63 -4.04 -4.20
CA ASP A 42 -12.60 -3.93 -2.75
C ASP A 42 -11.71 -5.02 -2.14
N ILE A 43 -10.80 -4.61 -1.25
CA ILE A 43 -9.86 -5.50 -0.59
C ILE A 43 -9.98 -5.36 0.92
N ASP A 44 -10.04 -6.51 1.60
CA ASP A 44 -9.89 -6.59 3.04
C ASP A 44 -8.50 -7.16 3.33
N LEU A 45 -7.64 -6.37 3.99
CA LEU A 45 -6.34 -6.82 4.47
C LEU A 45 -6.51 -7.39 5.86
N PRO A 46 -6.23 -8.68 6.08
CA PRO A 46 -6.30 -9.25 7.41
C PRO A 46 -5.22 -8.68 8.33
N ALA A 47 -5.42 -8.82 9.63
CA ALA A 47 -4.46 -8.36 10.62
C ALA A 47 -3.11 -9.05 10.41
N HIS A 48 -2.04 -8.26 10.38
CA HIS A 48 -0.67 -8.74 10.21
C HIS A 48 0.32 -7.71 10.78
N SER A 49 1.58 -8.08 10.86
CA SER A 49 2.64 -7.17 11.27
C SER A 49 3.91 -7.46 10.46
N HIS A 50 4.76 -6.47 10.35
CA HIS A 50 6.06 -6.53 9.70
C HIS A 50 6.89 -5.33 10.17
N LYS A 51 8.05 -5.09 9.57
CA LYS A 51 8.84 -3.90 9.87
C LYS A 51 8.11 -2.63 9.44
N GLY A 52 8.69 -1.47 9.75
CA GLY A 52 8.02 -0.18 9.57
C GLY A 52 7.47 0.09 8.18
N GLN A 53 6.38 0.83 8.14
CA GLN A 53 5.71 1.26 6.91
C GLN A 53 5.18 2.67 7.10
N TRP A 54 5.35 3.49 6.08
CA TRP A 54 4.74 4.82 5.99
C TRP A 54 3.94 4.89 4.70
N GLY A 55 2.79 5.54 4.73
CA GLY A 55 2.00 5.69 3.51
C GLY A 55 1.18 6.95 3.47
N THR A 56 0.66 7.25 2.28
CA THR A 56 -0.24 8.37 2.03
C THR A 56 -1.27 8.00 0.97
N VAL A 57 -2.47 8.54 1.12
CA VAL A 57 -3.54 8.37 0.14
C VAL A 57 -3.44 9.48 -0.90
N ILE A 58 -3.47 9.13 -2.18
CA ILE A 58 -3.48 10.09 -3.28
C ILE A 58 -4.85 10.22 -3.93
N ASP A 59 -5.68 9.19 -3.87
CA ASP A 59 -7.04 9.22 -4.41
C ASP A 59 -7.92 8.24 -3.66
N GLY A 60 -9.22 8.55 -3.54
CA GLY A 60 -10.17 7.71 -2.83
C GLY A 60 -10.01 7.79 -1.31
N LYS A 61 -10.46 6.75 -0.64
CA LYS A 61 -10.39 6.63 0.83
C LYS A 61 -10.06 5.21 1.22
N ILE A 62 -9.34 5.06 2.34
CA ILE A 62 -9.07 3.75 2.93
C ILE A 62 -9.36 3.80 4.42
N GLU A 63 -9.64 2.65 5.01
CA GLU A 63 -9.81 2.50 6.46
C GLU A 63 -8.70 1.59 6.97
N LEU A 64 -7.93 2.07 7.94
CA LEU A 64 -6.87 1.27 8.57
C LEU A 64 -7.12 1.16 10.06
N THR A 65 -6.84 -0.03 10.59
CA THR A 65 -6.78 -0.27 12.03
C THR A 65 -5.32 -0.51 12.37
N ILE A 66 -4.72 0.41 13.10
CA ILE A 66 -3.29 0.37 13.46
C ILE A 66 -3.19 0.34 14.98
N GLY A 67 -2.61 -0.73 15.54
CA GLY A 67 -2.49 -0.87 16.99
C GLY A 67 -3.83 -0.80 17.71
N GLY A 68 -4.89 -1.33 17.10
CA GLY A 68 -6.24 -1.32 17.65
C GLY A 68 -7.06 -0.05 17.41
N GLU A 69 -6.48 0.97 16.77
CA GLU A 69 -7.17 2.23 16.49
C GLU A 69 -7.55 2.29 15.00
N THR A 70 -8.86 2.47 14.74
CA THR A 70 -9.41 2.53 13.38
C THR A 70 -9.60 3.98 12.95
N ARG A 71 -9.08 4.32 11.76
CA ARG A 71 -9.26 5.64 11.15
C ARG A 71 -9.49 5.52 9.66
N THR A 72 -10.18 6.52 9.11
CA THR A 72 -10.34 6.69 7.66
C THR A 72 -9.34 7.72 7.17
N TYR A 73 -8.65 7.40 6.07
CA TYR A 73 -7.66 8.27 5.44
C TYR A 73 -8.14 8.62 4.03
N GLY A 74 -8.08 9.89 3.70
CA GLY A 74 -8.40 10.41 2.38
C GLY A 74 -7.20 11.11 1.73
N PRO A 75 -7.36 11.71 0.54
CA PRO A 75 -6.27 12.33 -0.19
C PRO A 75 -5.49 13.34 0.65
N GLY A 76 -4.16 13.16 0.69
CA GLY A 76 -3.26 13.99 1.48
C GLY A 76 -3.02 13.52 2.90
N ASP A 77 -3.82 12.59 3.41
CA ASP A 77 -3.60 12.03 4.74
C ASP A 77 -2.46 11.01 4.71
N CYS A 78 -1.68 10.98 5.79
CA CYS A 78 -0.55 10.07 5.95
C CYS A 78 -0.77 9.16 7.15
N TYR A 79 -0.14 7.99 7.12
CA TYR A 79 -0.11 7.08 8.25
C TYR A 79 1.29 6.52 8.43
N ASN A 80 1.63 6.25 9.69
CA ASN A 80 2.88 5.61 10.05
C ASN A 80 2.58 4.36 10.86
N ILE A 81 3.12 3.24 10.41
CA ILE A 81 2.95 1.94 11.09
C ILE A 81 4.32 1.52 11.62
N PRO A 82 4.57 1.67 12.93
CA PRO A 82 5.86 1.26 13.50
C PRO A 82 6.10 -0.24 13.37
N SER A 83 7.36 -0.63 13.36
CA SER A 83 7.78 -2.03 13.26
C SER A 83 7.10 -2.88 14.33
N GLY A 84 6.50 -4.01 13.91
CA GLY A 84 5.85 -4.97 14.79
C GLY A 84 4.42 -4.64 15.22
N VAL A 85 3.91 -3.46 14.86
CA VAL A 85 2.54 -3.07 15.22
C VAL A 85 1.54 -3.79 14.31
N VAL A 86 0.60 -4.51 14.93
CA VAL A 86 -0.45 -5.23 14.19
C VAL A 86 -1.38 -4.22 13.52
N HIS A 87 -1.67 -4.45 12.25
CA HIS A 87 -2.56 -3.59 11.48
C HIS A 87 -3.36 -4.38 10.46
N SER A 88 -4.49 -3.81 10.08
CA SER A 88 -5.43 -4.36 9.09
C SER A 88 -6.05 -3.21 8.32
N GLY A 89 -6.78 -3.51 7.25
CA GLY A 89 -7.38 -2.45 6.47
C GLY A 89 -8.49 -2.88 5.55
N LYS A 90 -9.31 -1.88 5.19
CA LYS A 90 -10.32 -1.99 4.14
C LYS A 90 -9.95 -0.99 3.04
N LEU A 91 -9.67 -1.52 1.86
CA LEU A 91 -9.21 -0.73 0.71
C LEU A 91 -10.26 -0.80 -0.39
N PRO A 92 -11.14 0.20 -0.50
CA PRO A 92 -12.20 0.18 -1.52
C PRO A 92 -11.65 0.38 -2.92
N ALA A 93 -12.34 -0.16 -3.91
CA ALA A 93 -12.05 0.08 -5.32
C ALA A 93 -11.98 1.59 -5.60
N GLY A 94 -10.99 2.00 -6.39
CA GLY A 94 -10.73 3.40 -6.72
C GLY A 94 -9.69 4.08 -5.85
N ALA A 95 -9.33 3.49 -4.71
CA ALA A 95 -8.28 4.04 -3.87
C ALA A 95 -6.91 3.92 -4.55
N LYS A 96 -6.10 4.96 -4.39
CA LYS A 96 -4.69 4.96 -4.82
C LYS A 96 -3.84 5.43 -3.66
N ILE A 97 -2.83 4.65 -3.33
CA ILE A 97 -1.97 4.89 -2.18
C ILE A 97 -0.51 4.69 -2.54
N ILE A 98 0.35 5.41 -1.82
CA ILE A 98 1.80 5.21 -1.90
C ILE A 98 2.23 4.70 -0.54
N ASP A 99 2.91 3.55 -0.51
CA ASP A 99 3.50 3.00 0.70
C ASP A 99 4.99 2.88 0.57
N PHE A 100 5.71 3.23 1.62
CA PHE A 100 7.13 2.95 1.76
C PHE A 100 7.32 1.91 2.85
N PHE A 101 7.93 0.78 2.48
CA PHE A 101 8.24 -0.31 3.41
C PHE A 101 9.71 -0.24 3.79
N GLU A 102 9.99 -0.32 5.08
CA GLU A 102 11.36 -0.38 5.60
C GLU A 102 12.12 -1.60 5.09
N GLU A 103 11.41 -2.70 4.84
CA GLU A 103 11.98 -3.93 4.31
C GLU A 103 12.08 -3.88 2.79
N PRO A 104 13.30 -3.90 2.19
CA PRO A 104 13.43 -3.97 0.72
C PRO A 104 12.74 -5.20 0.12
N ASP A 105 12.69 -6.29 0.86
CA ASP A 105 12.14 -7.58 0.42
C ASP A 105 10.74 -7.86 0.96
N ARG A 106 10.00 -6.81 1.39
CA ARG A 106 8.62 -6.98 1.85
C ARG A 106 7.76 -7.68 0.81
N TYR A 107 7.94 -7.35 -0.44
CA TYR A 107 7.33 -8.02 -1.60
C TYR A 107 8.38 -8.23 -2.66
N LYS A 108 8.23 -9.32 -3.42
CA LYS A 108 9.09 -9.63 -4.55
C LYS A 108 8.67 -8.80 -5.77
N LEU A 109 9.64 -8.30 -6.53
CA LEU A 109 9.38 -7.72 -7.84
C LEU A 109 9.07 -8.85 -8.83
N LYS A 110 8.10 -8.63 -9.70
CA LYS A 110 7.80 -9.54 -10.80
C LYS A 110 8.87 -9.47 -11.88
#